data_c4068e7ebcec38abe5e652a67e4db3dd
#
_entry.id   c4068e7ebcec38abe5e652a67e4db3dd
#
_cell.length_a   1.000
_cell.length_b   1.000
_cell.length_c   1.000
_cell.angle_alpha   90.00
_cell.angle_beta   90.00
_cell.angle_gamma   90.00
#
_symmetry.space_group_name_H-M   'P 1'
#
loop_
_entity.id
_entity.type
_entity.pdbx_description
1 polymer ?
#
loop_
_entity_poly.entity_id
_entity_poly.type
_entity_poly.pdbx_seq_one_letter_code
_entity_poly.pdbx_strand_id
1 'polypeptide(L)'
;RDSSCIYDGIWVGEDSEIPNYHGIRKDLVDAFQKLHPPVIRWPGGCFADVYHWRNGIGPREQRPVTYNENFGTFETDPNQFGTHEMMEFCEMIGAKPWFNINMMTGSPSEMREWMEYCNRKEPTALSQERKTNGHEKPFEIEYWGIGNEVWDGGGTVSYTHLTLPTNS
;
A
#
# COMPACT_ATOMS: atom_id res chain seq x y z
N ARG A 1 3.28 -9.48 3.98
CA ARG A 1 2.22 -10.27 3.33
C ARG A 1 2.81 -11.27 2.35
N ASP A 2 2.13 -12.35 2.09
CA ASP A 2 2.40 -13.22 0.96
C ASP A 2 1.67 -12.69 -0.27
N SER A 3 2.24 -12.89 -1.46
CA SER A 3 1.60 -12.45 -2.71
C SER A 3 0.25 -13.13 -2.92
N SER A 4 0.12 -14.40 -2.57
CA SER A 4 -1.12 -15.16 -2.62
C SER A 4 -2.27 -14.61 -1.75
N CYS A 5 -1.96 -13.83 -0.70
CA CYS A 5 -3.00 -13.14 0.07
C CYS A 5 -3.67 -12.01 -0.72
N ILE A 6 -2.98 -11.44 -1.68
CA ILE A 6 -3.49 -10.37 -2.54
C ILE A 6 -4.02 -10.96 -3.84
N TYR A 7 -3.18 -11.69 -4.57
CA TYR A 7 -3.53 -12.26 -5.87
C TYR A 7 -4.29 -13.56 -5.66
N ASP A 8 -5.49 -13.65 -6.25
CA ASP A 8 -6.57 -14.60 -6.00
C ASP A 8 -7.27 -14.46 -4.62
N GLY A 9 -6.65 -13.78 -3.66
CA GLY A 9 -7.26 -13.44 -2.38
C GLY A 9 -8.15 -12.21 -2.46
N ILE A 10 -7.57 -11.05 -2.77
CA ILE A 10 -8.29 -9.77 -2.91
C ILE A 10 -8.46 -9.39 -4.38
N TRP A 11 -7.38 -9.49 -5.13
CA TRP A 11 -7.30 -9.09 -6.53
C TRP A 11 -7.34 -10.30 -7.47
N VAL A 12 -8.30 -10.32 -8.35
CA VAL A 12 -8.45 -11.38 -9.37
C VAL A 12 -8.32 -10.85 -10.80
N GLY A 13 -8.26 -9.52 -10.97
CA GLY A 13 -8.26 -8.86 -12.27
C GLY A 13 -9.67 -8.61 -12.81
N GLU A 14 -9.79 -7.57 -13.63
CA GLU A 14 -11.09 -7.12 -14.16
C GLU A 14 -11.74 -8.15 -15.11
N ASP A 15 -10.91 -8.87 -15.87
CA ASP A 15 -11.36 -9.86 -16.84
C ASP A 15 -11.59 -11.26 -16.24
N SER A 16 -11.49 -11.41 -14.90
CA SER A 16 -11.70 -12.68 -14.22
C SER A 16 -13.15 -13.13 -14.27
N GLU A 17 -13.37 -14.44 -14.43
CA GLU A 17 -14.69 -15.08 -14.29
C GLU A 17 -15.19 -15.05 -12.82
N ILE A 18 -14.29 -14.85 -11.86
CA ILE A 18 -14.67 -14.67 -10.45
C ILE A 18 -15.38 -13.32 -10.31
N PRO A 19 -16.59 -13.27 -9.71
CA PRO A 19 -17.31 -12.03 -9.51
C PRO A 19 -16.46 -10.99 -8.79
N ASN A 20 -16.30 -9.82 -9.42
CA ASN A 20 -15.43 -8.77 -8.92
C ASN A 20 -16.00 -7.37 -9.17
N TYR A 21 -15.49 -6.41 -8.43
CA TYR A 21 -15.66 -4.98 -8.67
C TYR A 21 -14.31 -4.41 -9.10
N HIS A 22 -14.16 -4.07 -10.37
CA HIS A 22 -12.91 -3.55 -10.97
C HIS A 22 -11.67 -4.40 -10.61
N GLY A 23 -11.81 -5.72 -10.64
CA GLY A 23 -10.74 -6.66 -10.31
C GLY A 23 -10.64 -7.07 -8.84
N ILE A 24 -11.37 -6.42 -7.93
CA ILE A 24 -11.42 -6.75 -6.50
C ILE A 24 -12.57 -7.73 -6.25
N ARG A 25 -12.30 -8.83 -5.57
CA ARG A 25 -13.29 -9.88 -5.32
C ARG A 25 -14.55 -9.35 -4.65
N LYS A 26 -15.69 -9.60 -5.30
CA LYS A 26 -16.99 -9.16 -4.80
C LYS A 26 -17.35 -9.76 -3.45
N ASP A 27 -17.15 -11.07 -3.26
CA ASP A 27 -17.48 -11.77 -2.01
C ASP A 27 -16.70 -11.20 -0.81
N LEU A 28 -15.44 -10.80 -1.05
CA LEU A 28 -14.61 -10.16 -0.04
C LEU A 28 -15.14 -8.76 0.31
N VAL A 29 -15.43 -7.93 -0.69
CA VAL A 29 -16.02 -6.59 -0.48
C VAL A 29 -17.32 -6.70 0.30
N ASP A 30 -18.23 -7.60 -0.11
CA ASP A 30 -19.51 -7.82 0.56
C ASP A 30 -19.34 -8.27 2.03
N ALA A 31 -18.32 -9.09 2.31
CA ALA A 31 -18.01 -9.54 3.67
C ALA A 31 -17.47 -8.38 4.53
N PHE A 32 -16.51 -7.60 3.99
CA PHE A 32 -15.95 -6.47 4.71
C PHE A 32 -16.94 -5.32 4.91
N GLN A 33 -17.88 -5.11 3.98
CA GLN A 33 -18.97 -4.18 4.17
C GLN A 33 -19.87 -4.55 5.36
N LYS A 34 -20.08 -5.85 5.61
CA LYS A 34 -20.83 -6.33 6.78
C LYS A 34 -20.02 -6.23 8.09
N LEU A 35 -18.71 -6.42 7.99
CA LEU A 35 -17.79 -6.36 9.13
C LEU A 35 -17.56 -4.92 9.62
N HIS A 36 -17.65 -3.94 8.72
CA HIS A 36 -17.39 -2.51 8.99
C HIS A 36 -16.05 -2.25 9.68
N PRO A 37 -14.90 -2.71 9.14
CA PRO A 37 -13.61 -2.41 9.75
C PRO A 37 -13.36 -0.90 9.68
N PRO A 38 -12.94 -0.26 10.78
CA PRO A 38 -12.69 1.19 10.78
C PRO A 38 -11.43 1.56 9.98
N VAL A 39 -10.45 0.66 9.93
CA VAL A 39 -9.14 0.89 9.31
C VAL A 39 -8.64 -0.39 8.65
N ILE A 40 -8.01 -0.26 7.49
CA ILE A 40 -7.27 -1.34 6.81
C ILE A 40 -5.81 -0.92 6.65
N ARG A 41 -4.90 -1.76 7.11
CA ARG A 41 -3.45 -1.54 7.05
C ARG A 41 -2.86 -2.09 5.75
N TRP A 42 -2.01 -1.29 5.07
CA TRP A 42 -1.33 -1.61 3.81
C TRP A 42 0.14 -1.19 3.86
N PRO A 43 1.09 -1.87 3.21
CA PRO A 43 0.97 -3.19 2.57
C PRO A 43 0.99 -4.35 3.57
N GLY A 44 1.19 -4.08 4.83
CA GLY A 44 1.06 -4.98 5.97
C GLY A 44 2.27 -5.88 6.26
N GLY A 45 2.49 -6.12 7.54
CA GLY A 45 3.55 -7.00 8.06
C GLY A 45 4.96 -6.61 7.62
N CYS A 46 5.89 -7.56 7.71
CA CYS A 46 7.30 -7.36 7.32
C CYS A 46 7.47 -6.99 5.85
N PHE A 47 6.51 -7.30 4.99
CA PHE A 47 6.53 -6.88 3.59
C PHE A 47 6.56 -5.35 3.44
N ALA A 48 6.01 -4.59 4.39
CA ALA A 48 6.05 -3.13 4.37
C ALA A 48 7.48 -2.58 4.29
N ASP A 49 8.44 -3.25 4.93
CA ASP A 49 9.83 -2.81 5.00
C ASP A 49 10.68 -3.15 3.75
N VAL A 50 10.07 -3.82 2.77
CA VAL A 50 10.68 -4.11 1.47
C VAL A 50 9.81 -3.66 0.29
N TYR A 51 8.63 -3.12 0.56
CA TYR A 51 7.70 -2.66 -0.46
C TYR A 51 8.07 -1.27 -1.00
N HIS A 52 8.26 -1.16 -2.30
CA HIS A 52 8.47 0.10 -3.00
C HIS A 52 7.17 0.52 -3.70
N TRP A 53 6.52 1.55 -3.20
CA TRP A 53 5.17 1.98 -3.63
C TRP A 53 5.08 2.35 -5.11
N ARG A 54 6.17 2.85 -5.71
CA ARG A 54 6.23 3.19 -7.12
C ARG A 54 6.02 2.00 -8.05
N ASN A 55 6.36 0.80 -7.59
CA ASN A 55 6.13 -0.42 -8.36
C ASN A 55 4.62 -0.73 -8.52
N GLY A 56 3.79 -0.23 -7.62
CA GLY A 56 2.34 -0.46 -7.60
C GLY A 56 1.49 0.70 -8.11
N ILE A 57 2.04 1.61 -8.92
CA ILE A 57 1.30 2.72 -9.53
C ILE A 57 1.47 2.74 -11.05
N GLY A 58 0.68 3.56 -11.74
CA GLY A 58 0.68 3.63 -13.21
C GLY A 58 -0.04 2.45 -13.87
N PRO A 59 0.04 2.34 -15.22
CA PRO A 59 -0.61 1.27 -15.96
C PRO A 59 -0.17 -0.11 -15.49
N ARG A 60 -1.12 -0.99 -15.19
CA ARG A 60 -0.83 -2.30 -14.56
C ARG A 60 0.08 -3.19 -15.40
N GLU A 61 -0.07 -3.15 -16.72
CA GLU A 61 0.73 -3.92 -17.68
C GLU A 61 2.20 -3.47 -17.75
N GLN A 62 2.51 -2.30 -17.21
CA GLN A 62 3.87 -1.73 -17.18
C GLN A 62 4.53 -1.87 -15.81
N ARG A 63 3.79 -2.34 -14.80
CA ARG A 63 4.33 -2.50 -13.45
C ARG A 63 5.33 -3.65 -13.40
N PRO A 64 6.46 -3.50 -12.71
CA PRO A 64 7.46 -4.54 -12.63
C PRO A 64 6.95 -5.73 -11.82
N VAL A 65 7.37 -6.94 -12.21
CA VAL A 65 7.25 -8.11 -11.36
C VAL A 65 8.44 -8.12 -10.42
N THR A 66 8.18 -8.08 -9.12
CA THR A 66 9.20 -8.08 -8.08
C THR A 66 9.23 -9.40 -7.35
N TYR A 67 10.31 -9.65 -6.60
CA TYR A 67 10.49 -10.88 -5.85
C TYR A 67 10.25 -10.62 -4.37
N ASN A 68 9.39 -11.45 -3.75
CA ASN A 68 9.09 -11.36 -2.33
C ASN A 68 9.80 -12.50 -1.59
N GLU A 69 10.81 -12.14 -0.81
CA GLU A 69 11.61 -13.08 -0.02
C GLU A 69 11.15 -13.21 1.45
N ASN A 70 10.04 -12.52 1.82
CA ASN A 70 9.59 -12.53 3.21
C ASN A 70 9.28 -13.94 3.70
N PHE A 71 9.86 -14.30 4.83
CA PHE A 71 9.69 -15.60 5.49
C PHE A 71 9.99 -16.81 4.60
N GLY A 72 10.82 -16.64 3.56
CA GLY A 72 11.18 -17.74 2.66
C GLY A 72 10.04 -18.23 1.76
N THR A 73 9.03 -17.42 1.53
CA THR A 73 7.94 -17.76 0.61
C THR A 73 8.40 -17.79 -0.85
N PHE A 74 9.41 -17.01 -1.19
CA PHE A 74 10.02 -16.97 -2.53
C PHE A 74 9.00 -16.79 -3.66
N GLU A 75 8.06 -15.90 -3.46
CA GLU A 75 6.99 -15.60 -4.40
C GLU A 75 7.31 -14.40 -5.28
N THR A 76 6.77 -14.38 -6.49
CA THR A 76 6.74 -13.18 -7.32
C THR A 76 5.53 -12.32 -6.98
N ASP A 77 5.72 -10.99 -7.04
CA ASP A 77 4.64 -10.00 -6.89
C ASP A 77 4.51 -9.20 -8.18
N PRO A 78 3.41 -9.33 -8.92
CA PRO A 78 3.20 -8.59 -10.17
C PRO A 78 2.85 -7.12 -9.95
N ASN A 79 2.75 -6.66 -8.71
CA ASN A 79 2.42 -5.28 -8.32
C ASN A 79 1.12 -4.71 -8.94
N GLN A 80 0.19 -5.57 -9.34
CA GLN A 80 -1.08 -5.16 -9.94
C GLN A 80 -2.06 -4.55 -8.94
N PHE A 81 -1.84 -4.80 -7.64
CA PHE A 81 -2.60 -4.22 -6.55
C PHE A 81 -1.67 -3.31 -5.73
N GLY A 82 -1.84 -2.00 -5.89
CA GLY A 82 -1.02 -1.00 -5.23
C GLY A 82 -1.85 0.10 -4.57
N THR A 83 -1.33 1.32 -4.59
CA THR A 83 -1.95 2.47 -3.90
C THR A 83 -3.39 2.74 -4.35
N HIS A 84 -3.64 2.81 -5.65
CA HIS A 84 -4.96 3.13 -6.18
C HIS A 84 -5.99 2.04 -5.89
N GLU A 85 -5.62 0.78 -6.11
CA GLU A 85 -6.49 -0.37 -5.87
C GLU A 85 -6.82 -0.50 -4.37
N MET A 86 -5.84 -0.24 -3.50
CA MET A 86 -6.08 -0.24 -2.04
C MET A 86 -7.02 0.87 -1.60
N MET A 87 -6.89 2.07 -2.18
CA MET A 87 -7.79 3.18 -1.89
C MET A 87 -9.21 2.89 -2.36
N GLU A 88 -9.37 2.32 -3.55
CA GLU A 88 -10.67 1.91 -4.08
C GLU A 88 -11.31 0.83 -3.20
N PHE A 89 -10.54 -0.16 -2.75
CA PHE A 89 -11.02 -1.17 -1.80
C PHE A 89 -11.50 -0.54 -0.50
N CYS A 90 -10.72 0.37 0.08
CA CYS A 90 -11.10 1.09 1.30
C CYS A 90 -12.40 1.90 1.12
N GLU A 91 -12.56 2.57 -0.02
CA GLU A 91 -13.78 3.32 -0.35
C GLU A 91 -15.00 2.39 -0.45
N MET A 92 -14.87 1.25 -1.14
CA MET A 92 -15.94 0.26 -1.27
C MET A 92 -16.44 -0.27 0.07
N ILE A 93 -15.54 -0.49 1.03
CA ILE A 93 -15.89 -1.06 2.34
C ILE A 93 -16.13 -0.01 3.44
N GLY A 94 -15.90 1.27 3.14
CA GLY A 94 -16.08 2.37 4.09
C GLY A 94 -15.00 2.42 5.18
N ALA A 95 -13.80 1.90 4.92
CA ALA A 95 -12.68 1.89 5.86
C ALA A 95 -11.67 3.00 5.55
N LYS A 96 -10.95 3.48 6.58
CA LYS A 96 -9.79 4.36 6.38
C LYS A 96 -8.53 3.54 6.07
N PRO A 97 -7.69 3.98 5.12
CA PRO A 97 -6.41 3.36 4.89
C PRO A 97 -5.39 3.73 5.98
N TRP A 98 -4.58 2.78 6.37
CA TRP A 98 -3.37 2.99 7.17
C TRP A 98 -2.16 2.47 6.38
N PHE A 99 -1.40 3.38 5.80
CA PHE A 99 -0.24 3.03 4.99
C PHE A 99 1.03 2.93 5.81
N ASN A 100 1.76 1.82 5.65
CA ASN A 100 3.05 1.62 6.30
C ASN A 100 4.19 1.91 5.33
N ILE A 101 5.13 2.69 5.81
CA ILE A 101 6.29 3.15 5.05
C ILE A 101 7.43 2.14 5.18
N ASN A 102 8.14 1.92 4.09
CA ASN A 102 9.33 1.08 4.04
C ASN A 102 10.50 1.76 4.77
N MET A 103 10.91 1.20 5.90
CA MET A 103 12.00 1.71 6.73
C MET A 103 13.29 0.90 6.61
N MET A 104 13.27 -0.24 5.94
CA MET A 104 14.44 -1.12 5.82
C MET A 104 15.20 -0.90 4.51
N THR A 105 14.51 -0.97 3.39
CA THR A 105 15.10 -0.83 2.05
C THR A 105 14.74 0.48 1.35
N GLY A 106 13.74 1.20 1.87
CA GLY A 106 13.32 2.50 1.39
C GLY A 106 14.17 3.65 1.95
N SER A 107 13.93 4.84 1.45
CA SER A 107 14.57 6.07 1.91
C SER A 107 13.55 7.05 2.50
N PRO A 108 13.99 8.00 3.36
CA PRO A 108 13.12 9.10 3.80
C PRO A 108 12.53 9.91 2.64
N SER A 109 13.26 10.00 1.53
CA SER A 109 12.78 10.67 0.32
C SER A 109 11.62 9.91 -0.32
N GLU A 110 11.74 8.59 -0.46
CA GLU A 110 10.67 7.74 -0.99
C GLU A 110 9.40 7.82 -0.15
N MET A 111 9.55 7.85 1.17
CA MET A 111 8.45 8.08 2.12
C MET A 111 7.73 9.39 1.86
N ARG A 112 8.49 10.50 1.84
CA ARG A 112 7.96 11.84 1.59
C ARG A 112 7.25 11.92 0.23
N GLU A 113 7.83 11.30 -0.79
CA GLU A 113 7.27 11.27 -2.13
C GLU A 113 5.94 10.51 -2.18
N TRP A 114 5.82 9.39 -1.45
CA TRP A 114 4.55 8.66 -1.39
C TRP A 114 3.45 9.47 -0.70
N MET A 115 3.79 10.14 0.42
CA MET A 115 2.86 11.04 1.11
C MET A 115 2.45 12.21 0.21
N GLU A 116 3.40 12.81 -0.52
CA GLU A 116 3.14 13.88 -1.47
C GLU A 116 2.25 13.40 -2.63
N TYR A 117 2.57 12.26 -3.23
CA TYR A 117 1.77 11.65 -4.27
C TYR A 117 0.32 11.46 -3.82
N CYS A 118 0.12 10.91 -2.63
CA CYS A 118 -1.22 10.62 -2.12
C CYS A 118 -2.00 11.87 -1.72
N ASN A 119 -1.37 12.82 -1.03
CA ASN A 119 -2.09 13.86 -0.27
C ASN A 119 -1.91 15.28 -0.80
N ARG A 120 -0.97 15.55 -1.72
CA ARG A 120 -0.72 16.92 -2.18
C ARG A 120 -1.88 17.45 -3.01
N LYS A 121 -2.37 18.66 -2.64
CA LYS A 121 -3.44 19.39 -3.36
C LYS A 121 -2.87 20.27 -4.47
N GLU A 122 -1.73 20.91 -4.18
CA GLU A 122 -1.06 21.79 -5.12
C GLU A 122 -0.48 21.03 -6.31
N PRO A 123 -0.35 21.68 -7.48
CA PRO A 123 0.12 21.03 -8.69
C PRO A 123 1.65 20.82 -8.66
N THR A 124 2.08 19.76 -8.02
CA THR A 124 3.47 19.26 -8.05
C THR A 124 3.60 18.12 -9.07
N ALA A 125 4.84 17.73 -9.40
CA ALA A 125 5.08 16.60 -10.29
C ALA A 125 4.36 15.33 -9.81
N LEU A 126 4.41 15.03 -8.51
CA LEU A 126 3.79 13.83 -7.94
C LEU A 126 2.26 13.92 -7.88
N SER A 127 1.69 15.10 -7.60
CA SER A 127 0.24 15.27 -7.65
C SER A 127 -0.30 15.19 -9.08
N GLN A 128 0.46 15.65 -10.08
CA GLN A 128 0.11 15.49 -11.48
C GLN A 128 0.23 14.02 -11.93
N GLU A 129 1.26 13.32 -11.47
CA GLU A 129 1.41 11.87 -11.72
C GLU A 129 0.21 11.09 -11.18
N ARG A 130 -0.26 11.38 -9.94
CA ARG A 130 -1.49 10.77 -9.40
C ARG A 130 -2.69 11.00 -10.32
N LYS A 131 -2.86 12.22 -10.82
CA LYS A 131 -3.96 12.57 -11.75
C LYS A 131 -3.84 11.80 -13.07
N THR A 132 -2.66 11.75 -13.64
CA THR A 132 -2.38 10.96 -14.85
C THR A 132 -2.69 9.49 -14.65
N ASN A 133 -2.43 8.97 -13.44
CA ASN A 133 -2.74 7.60 -13.04
C ASN A 133 -4.22 7.38 -12.67
N GLY A 134 -5.10 8.36 -12.91
CA GLY A 134 -6.54 8.20 -12.83
C GLY A 134 -7.20 8.73 -11.56
N HIS A 135 -6.48 9.38 -10.65
CA HIS A 135 -7.09 9.93 -9.43
C HIS A 135 -6.87 11.44 -9.29
N GLU A 136 -7.87 12.22 -9.68
CA GLU A 136 -7.82 13.70 -9.74
C GLU A 136 -7.58 14.33 -8.37
N LYS A 137 -8.35 13.92 -7.36
CA LYS A 137 -8.30 14.47 -6.00
C LYS A 137 -7.22 13.81 -5.15
N PRO A 138 -6.69 14.46 -4.10
CA PRO A 138 -5.90 13.79 -3.08
C PRO A 138 -6.67 12.63 -2.45
N PHE A 139 -5.96 11.58 -2.06
CA PHE A 139 -6.55 10.45 -1.32
C PHE A 139 -6.87 10.81 0.14
N GLU A 140 -6.24 11.85 0.67
CA GLU A 140 -6.41 12.33 2.04
C GLU A 140 -6.14 11.25 3.09
N ILE A 141 -5.06 10.48 2.91
CA ILE A 141 -4.64 9.43 3.83
C ILE A 141 -4.20 10.06 5.16
N GLU A 142 -4.89 9.71 6.24
CA GLU A 142 -4.64 10.27 7.58
C GLU A 142 -3.62 9.44 8.38
N TYR A 143 -3.56 8.12 8.18
CA TYR A 143 -2.75 7.20 8.99
C TYR A 143 -1.54 6.70 8.20
N TRP A 144 -0.36 7.00 8.74
CA TRP A 144 0.93 6.55 8.21
C TRP A 144 1.70 5.85 9.30
N GLY A 145 2.02 4.56 9.08
CA GLY A 145 2.91 3.80 9.93
C GLY A 145 4.35 3.95 9.45
N ILE A 146 5.28 4.04 10.38
CA ILE A 146 6.70 4.16 10.10
C ILE A 146 7.34 2.79 10.36
N GLY A 147 7.53 2.02 9.28
CA GLY A 147 8.06 0.67 9.35
C GLY A 147 7.10 -0.36 9.92
N ASN A 148 7.60 -1.56 10.08
CA ASN A 148 6.91 -2.68 10.73
C ASN A 148 7.83 -3.26 11.80
N GLU A 149 7.28 -3.51 13.01
CA GLU A 149 8.02 -4.15 14.11
C GLU A 149 9.39 -3.51 14.36
N VAL A 150 9.40 -2.18 14.43
CA VAL A 150 10.63 -1.36 14.51
C VAL A 150 11.44 -1.56 15.79
N TRP A 151 10.95 -2.40 16.70
CA TRP A 151 11.64 -2.83 17.93
C TRP A 151 12.57 -4.04 17.71
N ASP A 152 12.53 -4.68 16.54
CA ASP A 152 13.32 -5.87 16.22
C ASP A 152 13.95 -5.76 14.82
N GLY A 153 15.07 -6.42 14.61
CA GLY A 153 15.78 -6.42 13.34
C GLY A 153 16.30 -5.05 12.91
N GLY A 154 16.23 -4.78 11.62
CA GLY A 154 16.71 -3.52 11.02
C GLY A 154 15.92 -2.27 11.42
N GLY A 155 14.68 -2.44 11.89
CA GLY A 155 13.82 -1.34 12.34
C GLY A 155 14.22 -0.72 13.67
N THR A 156 14.95 -1.43 14.53
CA THR A 156 15.32 -0.98 15.88
C THR A 156 16.07 0.36 15.88
N VAL A 157 17.00 0.54 14.96
CA VAL A 157 17.77 1.78 14.84
C VAL A 157 16.88 2.94 14.41
N SER A 158 15.99 2.73 13.49
CA SER A 158 15.03 3.74 13.01
C SER A 158 14.09 4.19 14.12
N TYR A 159 13.58 3.26 14.92
CA TYR A 159 12.75 3.58 16.08
C TYR A 159 13.49 4.45 17.11
N THR A 160 14.73 4.11 17.42
CA THR A 160 15.56 4.88 18.36
C THR A 160 15.75 6.31 17.89
N HIS A 161 16.01 6.52 16.60
CA HIS A 161 16.16 7.87 16.05
C HIS A 161 14.87 8.67 16.02
N LEU A 162 13.72 8.04 15.88
CA LEU A 162 12.41 8.71 15.85
C LEU A 162 11.90 9.12 17.23
N THR A 163 12.32 8.41 18.29
CA THR A 163 11.82 8.65 19.64
C THR A 163 12.67 9.59 20.49
N LEU A 164 13.95 9.70 20.19
CA LEU A 164 14.88 10.56 20.94
C LEU A 164 14.58 12.07 20.89
N PRO A 165 14.06 12.66 19.82
CA PRO A 165 13.77 14.09 19.77
C PRO A 165 12.55 14.54 20.58
N THR A 166 11.71 13.64 21.04
CA THR A 166 10.47 14.00 21.73
C THR A 166 10.61 14.26 23.22
N ASN A 167 11.81 14.05 23.77
CA ASN A 167 12.11 14.20 25.20
C ASN A 167 12.97 15.43 25.55
N SER A 168 13.00 16.43 24.68
CA SER A 168 13.72 17.69 24.93
C SER A 168 12.75 18.87 25.11
#